data_0ab8df68b5599d775a6f047ffbda661e
#
_entry.id   0ab8df68b5599d775a6f047ffbda661e
#
_cell.length_a   1.000
_cell.length_b   1.000
_cell.length_c   1.000
_cell.angle_alpha   90.00
_cell.angle_beta   90.00
_cell.angle_gamma   90.00
#
_symmetry.space_group_name_H-M   'P 1'
#
loop_
_entity.id
_entity.type
_entity.pdbx_description
1 polymer ?
#
loop_
_entity_poly.entity_id
_entity_poly.type
_entity_poly.pdbx_seq_one_letter_code
_entity_poly.pdbx_strand_id
1 'polypeptide(L)'
;MTCKTILLSAALAIAAAAMLAIPARAADCAAAKTQADLATCTAKDAASSDVALNAVYKALAGRLSPADLERLRDAQRAWIPFRDKECAFRTQPYADGSVYSSLVETCKAELTKARLTQLQHQLKCPEGDLSCVPQTAGAKPATAAPSAAPATAGAAQASQNDTRPCVQSAGKAKSDQYVSQCVQVSPSTHPPCNGQNACSMMIDEITRGCAMIGNDNPPAFCSAYKN
;
A
#
# COMPACT_ATOMS: atom_id res chain seq x y z
N MET A 1 45.80 0.87 -59.92
CA MET A 1 46.20 0.81 -58.49
C MET A 1 44.98 1.10 -57.64
N THR A 2 44.33 0.06 -57.17
CA THR A 2 43.01 0.12 -56.53
C THR A 2 43.18 0.04 -55.02
N CYS A 3 42.83 1.12 -54.31
CA CYS A 3 42.84 1.18 -52.88
C CYS A 3 41.49 0.69 -52.36
N LYS A 4 41.48 -0.48 -51.71
CA LYS A 4 40.27 -1.09 -51.09
C LYS A 4 40.11 -0.54 -49.67
N THR A 5 39.14 0.30 -49.45
CA THR A 5 38.74 0.80 -48.12
C THR A 5 37.86 -0.24 -47.46
N ILE A 6 38.33 -0.77 -46.34
CA ILE A 6 37.59 -1.69 -45.49
C ILE A 6 36.80 -0.84 -44.45
N LEU A 7 35.48 -0.80 -44.57
CA LEU A 7 34.58 -0.22 -43.60
C LEU A 7 34.30 -1.28 -42.51
N LEU A 8 34.84 -1.09 -41.32
CA LEU A 8 34.47 -1.84 -40.10
C LEU A 8 33.18 -1.25 -39.56
N SER A 9 32.07 -1.96 -39.76
CA SER A 9 30.79 -1.65 -39.11
C SER A 9 30.80 -2.25 -37.69
N ALA A 10 30.95 -1.41 -36.67
CA ALA A 10 30.75 -1.78 -35.29
C ALA A 10 29.24 -1.78 -34.99
N ALA A 11 28.65 -2.97 -34.98
CA ALA A 11 27.28 -3.16 -34.51
C ALA A 11 27.24 -3.11 -32.96
N LEU A 12 26.77 -2.00 -32.43
CA LEU A 12 26.54 -1.84 -30.99
C LEU A 12 25.23 -2.55 -30.64
N ALA A 13 25.32 -3.76 -30.09
CA ALA A 13 24.17 -4.52 -29.56
C ALA A 13 23.72 -3.90 -28.24
N ILE A 14 22.66 -3.09 -28.27
CA ILE A 14 21.97 -2.62 -27.08
C ILE A 14 21.10 -3.79 -26.57
N ALA A 15 21.57 -4.50 -25.57
CA ALA A 15 20.78 -5.47 -24.84
C ALA A 15 19.75 -4.72 -23.97
N ALA A 16 18.55 -4.52 -24.48
CA ALA A 16 17.41 -4.06 -23.71
C ALA A 16 17.02 -5.19 -22.74
N ALA A 17 17.43 -5.06 -21.47
CA ALA A 17 16.93 -5.90 -20.38
C ALA A 17 15.44 -5.60 -20.20
N ALA A 18 14.59 -6.34 -20.89
CA ALA A 18 13.17 -6.38 -20.62
C ALA A 18 12.98 -6.96 -19.22
N MET A 19 12.73 -6.10 -18.23
CA MET A 19 12.21 -6.53 -16.94
C MET A 19 10.85 -7.18 -17.19
N LEU A 20 10.84 -8.48 -17.26
CA LEU A 20 9.63 -9.29 -17.25
C LEU A 20 8.94 -9.04 -15.92
N ALA A 21 7.96 -8.14 -15.90
CA ALA A 21 7.00 -8.05 -14.83
C ALA A 21 6.29 -9.41 -14.76
N ILE A 22 6.75 -10.27 -13.86
CA ILE A 22 6.07 -11.54 -13.56
C ILE A 22 4.70 -11.12 -13.02
N PRO A 23 3.58 -11.43 -13.72
CA PRO A 23 2.28 -11.22 -13.13
C PRO A 23 2.25 -11.99 -11.82
N ALA A 24 1.88 -11.33 -10.72
CA ALA A 24 1.64 -11.99 -9.44
C ALA A 24 0.52 -13.01 -9.67
N ARG A 25 0.91 -14.26 -9.98
CA ARG A 25 -0.03 -15.37 -10.07
C ARG A 25 -0.60 -15.59 -8.68
N ALA A 26 -1.92 -15.64 -8.59
CA ALA A 26 -2.57 -16.18 -7.42
C ALA A 26 -1.88 -17.50 -7.04
N ALA A 27 -1.44 -17.61 -5.78
CA ALA A 27 -0.83 -18.86 -5.33
C ALA A 27 -1.87 -19.97 -5.50
N ASP A 28 -1.54 -21.00 -6.27
CA ASP A 28 -2.40 -22.17 -6.39
C ASP A 28 -2.27 -23.01 -5.12
N CYS A 29 -3.08 -22.70 -4.13
CA CYS A 29 -3.11 -23.40 -2.86
C CYS A 29 -3.85 -24.76 -2.94
N ALA A 30 -4.38 -25.12 -4.10
CA ALA A 30 -5.02 -26.43 -4.31
C ALA A 30 -4.03 -27.61 -4.18
N ALA A 31 -2.72 -27.34 -4.34
CA ALA A 31 -1.67 -28.34 -4.15
C ALA A 31 -1.29 -28.58 -2.67
N ALA A 32 -1.84 -27.83 -1.71
CA ALA A 32 -1.57 -27.99 -0.30
C ALA A 32 -2.03 -29.39 0.19
N LYS A 33 -1.13 -30.12 0.84
CA LYS A 33 -1.39 -31.50 1.28
C LYS A 33 -1.92 -31.58 2.70
N THR A 34 -1.68 -30.56 3.49
CA THR A 34 -2.12 -30.48 4.90
C THR A 34 -2.84 -29.15 5.15
N GLN A 35 -3.61 -29.10 6.25
CA GLN A 35 -4.24 -27.86 6.71
C GLN A 35 -3.21 -26.77 7.02
N ALA A 36 -2.05 -27.13 7.55
CA ALA A 36 -0.96 -26.20 7.83
C ALA A 36 -0.36 -25.62 6.55
N ASP A 37 -0.18 -26.46 5.51
CA ASP A 37 0.29 -26.00 4.20
C ASP A 37 -0.73 -25.05 3.56
N LEU A 38 -2.03 -25.39 3.65
CA LEU A 38 -3.11 -24.57 3.13
C LEU A 38 -3.15 -23.21 3.84
N ALA A 39 -3.10 -23.19 5.17
CA ALA A 39 -3.09 -21.96 5.95
C ALA A 39 -1.88 -21.08 5.61
N THR A 40 -0.71 -21.68 5.47
CA THR A 40 0.51 -20.96 5.08
C THR A 40 0.40 -20.38 3.67
N CYS A 41 -0.11 -21.15 2.73
CA CYS A 41 -0.27 -20.71 1.34
C CYS A 41 -1.27 -19.57 1.22
N THR A 42 -2.46 -19.69 1.82
CA THR A 42 -3.52 -18.69 1.74
C THR A 42 -3.12 -17.38 2.43
N ALA A 43 -2.42 -17.46 3.57
CA ALA A 43 -1.88 -16.27 4.23
C ALA A 43 -0.84 -15.54 3.37
N LYS A 44 0.04 -16.28 2.68
CA LYS A 44 1.00 -15.69 1.72
C LYS A 44 0.31 -15.05 0.53
N ASP A 45 -0.74 -15.66 -0.01
CA ASP A 45 -1.51 -15.11 -1.13
C ASP A 45 -2.21 -13.81 -0.72
N ALA A 46 -2.83 -13.78 0.46
CA ALA A 46 -3.44 -12.56 1.01
C ALA A 46 -2.40 -11.45 1.20
N ALA A 47 -1.28 -11.75 1.85
CA ALA A 47 -0.20 -10.78 2.06
C ALA A 47 0.39 -10.25 0.74
N SER A 48 0.60 -11.11 -0.25
CA SER A 48 1.11 -10.68 -1.56
C SER A 48 0.11 -9.79 -2.31
N SER A 49 -1.17 -10.07 -2.17
CA SER A 49 -2.26 -9.27 -2.76
C SER A 49 -2.32 -7.88 -2.13
N ASP A 50 -2.16 -7.78 -0.80
CA ASP A 50 -2.10 -6.51 -0.10
C ASP A 50 -0.86 -5.69 -0.51
N VAL A 51 0.30 -6.32 -0.66
CA VAL A 51 1.51 -5.64 -1.18
C VAL A 51 1.27 -5.08 -2.58
N ALA A 52 0.67 -5.85 -3.47
CA ALA A 52 0.36 -5.41 -4.84
C ALA A 52 -0.66 -4.26 -4.85
N LEU A 53 -1.72 -4.35 -4.05
CA LEU A 53 -2.72 -3.27 -3.89
C LEU A 53 -2.06 -1.98 -3.41
N ASN A 54 -1.20 -2.07 -2.39
CA ASN A 54 -0.50 -0.92 -1.83
C ASN A 54 0.44 -0.27 -2.84
N ALA A 55 1.12 -1.04 -3.69
CA ALA A 55 1.98 -0.50 -4.73
C ALA A 55 1.19 0.32 -5.76
N VAL A 56 0.04 -0.18 -6.22
CA VAL A 56 -0.83 0.52 -7.16
C VAL A 56 -1.50 1.73 -6.51
N TYR A 57 -1.95 1.60 -5.26
CA TYR A 57 -2.48 2.73 -4.49
C TYR A 57 -1.46 3.89 -4.42
N LYS A 58 -0.20 3.61 -4.06
CA LYS A 58 0.85 4.63 -4.01
C LYS A 58 1.10 5.28 -5.37
N ALA A 59 1.14 4.49 -6.43
CA ALA A 59 1.33 5.00 -7.79
C ALA A 59 0.18 5.92 -8.22
N LEU A 60 -1.07 5.55 -7.93
CA LEU A 60 -2.25 6.35 -8.20
C LEU A 60 -2.27 7.62 -7.34
N ALA A 61 -2.03 7.48 -6.04
CA ALA A 61 -2.01 8.60 -5.09
C ALA A 61 -1.04 9.72 -5.52
N GLY A 62 0.11 9.35 -6.10
CA GLY A 62 1.08 10.31 -6.63
C GLY A 62 0.65 11.05 -7.90
N ARG A 63 -0.48 10.68 -8.51
CA ARG A 63 -1.01 11.29 -9.74
C ARG A 63 -2.30 12.08 -9.53
N LEU A 64 -2.85 12.05 -8.33
CA LEU A 64 -4.12 12.70 -8.01
C LEU A 64 -3.91 14.12 -7.47
N SER A 65 -4.92 14.96 -7.65
CA SER A 65 -5.00 16.23 -6.92
C SER A 65 -5.13 15.97 -5.41
N PRO A 66 -4.76 16.93 -4.53
CA PRO A 66 -4.94 16.74 -3.09
C PRO A 66 -6.38 16.37 -2.68
N ALA A 67 -7.38 16.96 -3.34
CA ALA A 67 -8.78 16.66 -3.07
C ALA A 67 -9.18 15.25 -3.52
N ASP A 68 -8.70 14.79 -4.67
CA ASP A 68 -8.99 13.46 -5.17
C ASP A 68 -8.22 12.38 -4.40
N LEU A 69 -7.01 12.70 -3.94
CA LEU A 69 -6.26 11.84 -3.05
C LEU A 69 -7.01 11.61 -1.72
N GLU A 70 -7.63 12.64 -1.16
CA GLU A 70 -8.42 12.47 0.07
C GLU A 70 -9.64 11.59 -0.20
N ARG A 71 -10.35 11.79 -1.32
CA ARG A 71 -11.46 10.90 -1.73
C ARG A 71 -11.01 9.45 -1.91
N LEU A 72 -9.83 9.22 -2.50
CA LEU A 72 -9.26 7.88 -2.63
C LEU A 72 -8.97 7.26 -1.27
N ARG A 73 -8.43 8.03 -0.34
CA ARG A 73 -8.18 7.60 1.04
C ARG A 73 -9.48 7.20 1.75
N ASP A 74 -10.52 8.02 1.63
CA ASP A 74 -11.82 7.72 2.23
C ASP A 74 -12.42 6.44 1.64
N ALA A 75 -12.35 6.28 0.32
CA ALA A 75 -12.83 5.08 -0.35
C ALA A 75 -12.06 3.83 0.12
N GLN A 76 -10.73 3.90 0.30
CA GLN A 76 -9.96 2.78 0.81
C GLN A 76 -10.30 2.47 2.28
N ARG A 77 -10.48 3.50 3.11
CA ARG A 77 -10.91 3.33 4.50
C ARG A 77 -12.27 2.65 4.63
N ALA A 78 -13.21 2.98 3.76
CA ALA A 78 -14.53 2.35 3.76
C ALA A 78 -14.47 0.91 3.19
N TRP A 79 -13.63 0.70 2.17
CA TRP A 79 -13.53 -0.59 1.50
C TRP A 79 -12.94 -1.69 2.40
N ILE A 80 -11.98 -1.39 3.26
CA ILE A 80 -11.29 -2.40 4.05
C ILE A 80 -12.19 -3.04 5.12
N PRO A 81 -12.93 -2.27 5.96
CA PRO A 81 -13.89 -2.90 6.85
C PRO A 81 -15.03 -3.60 6.10
N PHE A 82 -15.38 -3.15 4.89
CA PHE A 82 -16.29 -3.91 4.03
C PHE A 82 -15.69 -5.29 3.69
N ARG A 83 -14.46 -5.35 3.18
CA ARG A 83 -13.76 -6.60 2.86
C ARG A 83 -13.76 -7.57 4.04
N ASP A 84 -13.37 -7.06 5.22
CA ASP A 84 -13.22 -7.90 6.40
C ASP A 84 -14.57 -8.44 6.89
N LYS A 85 -15.61 -7.61 6.87
CA LYS A 85 -16.98 -8.01 7.24
C LYS A 85 -17.59 -8.96 6.21
N GLU A 86 -17.37 -8.71 4.93
CA GLU A 86 -17.84 -9.58 3.84
C GLU A 86 -17.19 -10.96 3.95
N CYS A 87 -15.89 -11.04 4.25
CA CYS A 87 -15.22 -12.31 4.44
C CYS A 87 -15.68 -13.02 5.73
N ALA A 88 -15.91 -12.29 6.81
CA ALA A 88 -16.49 -12.87 8.01
C ALA A 88 -17.90 -13.45 7.74
N PHE A 89 -18.72 -12.74 6.98
CA PHE A 89 -20.05 -13.20 6.57
C PHE A 89 -19.98 -14.48 5.71
N ARG A 90 -19.13 -14.49 4.67
CA ARG A 90 -19.02 -15.64 3.76
C ARG A 90 -18.47 -16.90 4.44
N THR A 91 -17.61 -16.73 5.44
CA THR A 91 -16.93 -17.85 6.10
C THR A 91 -17.59 -18.28 7.41
N GLN A 92 -18.62 -17.57 7.86
CA GLN A 92 -19.31 -17.82 9.12
C GLN A 92 -19.76 -19.29 9.28
N PRO A 93 -20.29 -19.99 8.26
CA PRO A 93 -20.70 -21.40 8.40
C PRO A 93 -19.56 -22.36 8.79
N TYR A 94 -18.30 -21.90 8.68
CA TYR A 94 -17.10 -22.70 8.95
C TYR A 94 -16.32 -22.21 10.19
N ALA A 95 -16.91 -21.31 11.00
CA ALA A 95 -16.23 -20.62 12.08
C ALA A 95 -15.55 -21.53 13.12
N ASP A 96 -16.16 -22.69 13.39
CA ASP A 96 -15.64 -23.70 14.34
C ASP A 96 -14.71 -24.73 13.69
N GLY A 97 -14.47 -24.61 12.39
CA GLY A 97 -13.67 -25.58 11.62
C GLY A 97 -12.20 -25.19 11.49
N SER A 98 -11.31 -26.19 11.42
CA SER A 98 -9.86 -25.97 11.23
C SER A 98 -9.50 -25.26 9.92
N VAL A 99 -10.41 -25.25 8.93
CA VAL A 99 -10.23 -24.60 7.63
C VAL A 99 -10.62 -23.12 7.65
N TYR A 100 -11.25 -22.64 8.71
CA TYR A 100 -11.83 -21.30 8.80
C TYR A 100 -10.82 -20.19 8.46
N SER A 101 -9.64 -20.21 9.08
CA SER A 101 -8.60 -19.22 8.82
C SER A 101 -8.18 -19.18 7.35
N SER A 102 -8.03 -20.35 6.71
CA SER A 102 -7.68 -20.44 5.30
C SER A 102 -8.77 -19.87 4.39
N LEU A 103 -10.04 -20.10 4.71
CA LEU A 103 -11.17 -19.54 3.96
C LEU A 103 -11.24 -18.04 4.09
N VAL A 104 -11.01 -17.51 5.30
CA VAL A 104 -10.94 -16.05 5.55
C VAL A 104 -9.83 -15.41 4.72
N GLU A 105 -8.62 -15.97 4.76
CA GLU A 105 -7.49 -15.42 3.99
C GLU A 105 -7.69 -15.53 2.48
N THR A 106 -8.28 -16.63 1.99
CA THR A 106 -8.66 -16.77 0.57
C THR A 106 -9.65 -15.70 0.16
N CYS A 107 -10.72 -15.50 0.91
CA CYS A 107 -11.71 -14.45 0.65
C CYS A 107 -11.07 -13.05 0.63
N LYS A 108 -10.22 -12.73 1.61
CA LYS A 108 -9.51 -11.46 1.64
C LYS A 108 -8.62 -11.27 0.41
N ALA A 109 -7.89 -12.31 0.00
CA ALA A 109 -7.07 -12.27 -1.20
C ALA A 109 -7.91 -11.98 -2.46
N GLU A 110 -9.05 -12.65 -2.62
CA GLU A 110 -9.96 -12.43 -3.76
C GLU A 110 -10.46 -10.97 -3.83
N LEU A 111 -10.98 -10.44 -2.73
CA LEU A 111 -11.48 -9.07 -2.69
C LEU A 111 -10.36 -8.05 -2.87
N THR A 112 -9.17 -8.31 -2.32
CA THR A 112 -8.00 -7.46 -2.50
C THR A 112 -7.53 -7.44 -3.95
N LYS A 113 -7.52 -8.58 -4.65
CA LYS A 113 -7.22 -8.67 -6.08
C LYS A 113 -8.25 -7.94 -6.95
N ALA A 114 -9.53 -8.03 -6.59
CA ALA A 114 -10.58 -7.28 -7.27
C ALA A 114 -10.37 -5.76 -7.10
N ARG A 115 -10.05 -5.31 -5.89
CA ARG A 115 -9.73 -3.91 -5.61
C ARG A 115 -8.48 -3.43 -6.33
N LEU A 116 -7.45 -4.26 -6.36
CA LEU A 116 -6.23 -4.02 -7.13
C LEU A 116 -6.55 -3.74 -8.61
N THR A 117 -7.39 -4.57 -9.23
CA THR A 117 -7.82 -4.39 -10.63
C THR A 117 -8.54 -3.06 -10.83
N GLN A 118 -9.42 -2.66 -9.90
CA GLN A 118 -10.11 -1.37 -9.94
C GLN A 118 -9.12 -0.19 -9.89
N LEU A 119 -8.15 -0.22 -8.98
CA LEU A 119 -7.14 0.84 -8.89
C LEU A 119 -6.17 0.83 -10.07
N GLN A 120 -5.84 -0.33 -10.62
CA GLN A 120 -5.04 -0.43 -11.86
C GLN A 120 -5.77 0.19 -13.04
N HIS A 121 -7.08 0.00 -13.15
CA HIS A 121 -7.90 0.65 -14.17
C HIS A 121 -7.82 2.17 -14.03
N GLN A 122 -8.01 2.71 -12.82
CA GLN A 122 -7.84 4.15 -12.56
C GLN A 122 -6.44 4.66 -12.91
N LEU A 123 -5.40 3.89 -12.61
CA LEU A 123 -4.01 4.26 -12.88
C LEU A 123 -3.68 4.31 -14.38
N LYS A 124 -4.33 3.47 -15.19
CA LYS A 124 -4.08 3.30 -16.64
C LYS A 124 -5.15 3.95 -17.50
N CYS A 125 -5.96 4.83 -16.93
CA CYS A 125 -7.11 5.39 -17.59
C CYS A 125 -6.77 6.04 -18.94
N PRO A 126 -7.50 5.69 -20.02
CA PRO A 126 -7.39 6.38 -21.30
C PRO A 126 -7.88 7.83 -21.17
N GLU A 127 -7.29 8.72 -21.96
CA GLU A 127 -7.76 10.10 -22.05
C GLU A 127 -9.21 10.13 -22.55
N GLY A 128 -10.06 10.90 -21.88
CA GLY A 128 -11.48 11.02 -22.21
C GLY A 128 -12.39 9.97 -21.61
N ASP A 129 -11.88 9.00 -20.87
CA ASP A 129 -12.73 8.05 -20.13
C ASP A 129 -13.32 8.71 -18.87
N LEU A 130 -14.62 8.97 -18.89
CA LEU A 130 -15.36 9.63 -17.80
C LEU A 130 -15.51 8.75 -16.55
N SER A 131 -15.20 7.46 -16.61
CA SER A 131 -15.18 6.57 -15.44
C SER A 131 -13.93 6.76 -14.57
N CYS A 132 -13.01 7.60 -14.99
CA CYS A 132 -11.72 7.83 -14.36
C CYS A 132 -11.62 9.19 -13.69
N VAL A 133 -10.92 9.19 -12.56
CA VAL A 133 -10.55 10.43 -11.89
C VAL A 133 -9.44 11.11 -12.70
N PRO A 134 -9.55 12.42 -13.00
CA PRO A 134 -8.51 13.15 -13.72
C PRO A 134 -7.17 13.04 -13.00
N GLN A 135 -6.14 12.66 -13.74
CA GLN A 135 -4.78 12.62 -13.23
C GLN A 135 -4.03 13.86 -13.66
N THR A 136 -3.23 14.43 -12.78
CA THR A 136 -2.34 15.52 -13.13
C THR A 136 -1.26 14.96 -14.07
N ALA A 137 -1.34 15.30 -15.36
CA ALA A 137 -0.37 14.86 -16.35
C ALA A 137 1.04 15.30 -15.90
N GLY A 138 1.93 14.34 -15.72
CA GLY A 138 3.34 14.61 -15.45
C GLY A 138 3.71 14.94 -14.02
N ALA A 139 2.91 14.63 -13.02
CA ALA A 139 3.39 14.61 -11.66
C ALA A 139 4.46 13.53 -11.49
N LYS A 140 5.72 13.88 -11.83
CA LYS A 140 6.91 13.33 -11.18
C LYS A 140 6.55 13.21 -9.69
N PRO A 141 6.94 12.12 -8.98
CA PRO A 141 6.65 12.00 -7.55
C PRO A 141 6.86 13.36 -6.89
N ALA A 142 5.79 13.93 -6.34
CA ALA A 142 5.85 15.26 -5.79
C ALA A 142 6.93 15.26 -4.71
N THR A 143 8.07 15.85 -5.03
CA THR A 143 8.90 16.48 -4.02
C THR A 143 7.99 17.47 -3.36
N ALA A 144 7.62 17.21 -2.12
CA ALA A 144 6.77 18.05 -1.29
C ALA A 144 7.25 19.49 -1.40
N ALA A 145 6.38 20.38 -1.93
CA ALA A 145 6.59 21.79 -1.82
C ALA A 145 6.48 22.18 -0.33
N PRO A 146 7.37 23.00 0.19
CA PRO A 146 7.35 23.37 1.60
C PRO A 146 6.18 24.33 1.86
N SER A 147 5.14 23.86 2.53
CA SER A 147 4.20 24.75 3.21
C SER A 147 4.80 25.16 4.54
N ALA A 148 4.97 26.46 4.70
CA ALA A 148 5.64 27.08 5.83
C ALA A 148 5.04 26.69 7.18
N ALA A 149 5.96 26.47 8.14
CA ALA A 149 5.74 26.19 9.54
C ALA A 149 5.08 27.40 10.30
N PRO A 150 4.60 27.18 11.57
CA PRO A 150 5.59 27.23 12.62
C PRO A 150 5.58 26.07 13.62
N ALA A 151 6.76 25.84 14.14
CA ALA A 151 7.13 24.85 15.12
C ALA A 151 6.58 25.12 16.51
N THR A 152 6.32 24.05 17.30
CA THR A 152 7.09 23.77 18.50
C THR A 152 6.59 22.53 19.21
N ALA A 153 7.54 21.75 19.67
CA ALA A 153 7.55 20.81 20.79
C ALA A 153 7.28 19.32 20.53
N GLY A 154 8.34 18.54 20.41
CA GLY A 154 8.56 17.41 21.30
C GLY A 154 8.12 16.03 20.88
N ALA A 155 8.01 15.69 19.60
CA ALA A 155 8.15 14.30 19.16
C ALA A 155 9.42 14.19 18.31
N ALA A 156 10.27 13.19 18.56
CA ALA A 156 11.49 12.99 17.82
C ALA A 156 11.16 12.90 16.32
N GLN A 157 11.49 13.95 15.60
CA GLN A 157 11.17 14.16 14.20
C GLN A 157 11.95 13.11 13.37
N ALA A 158 11.26 12.02 13.00
CA ALA A 158 11.68 11.32 11.80
C ALA A 158 11.59 12.33 10.67
N SER A 159 12.72 12.60 10.01
CA SER A 159 12.81 13.59 8.91
C SER A 159 11.65 13.38 7.95
N GLN A 160 10.80 14.39 7.77
CA GLN A 160 9.60 14.32 6.93
C GLN A 160 9.91 13.99 5.46
N ASN A 161 11.19 13.99 5.08
CA ASN A 161 11.69 13.67 3.75
C ASN A 161 12.32 12.27 3.64
N ASP A 162 12.30 11.46 4.72
CA ASP A 162 12.87 10.13 4.68
C ASP A 162 11.84 9.15 4.09
N THR A 163 12.06 8.75 2.85
CA THR A 163 11.21 7.78 2.12
C THR A 163 11.60 6.33 2.37
N ARG A 164 12.65 6.08 3.15
CA ARG A 164 13.08 4.71 3.50
C ARG A 164 12.02 4.02 4.37
N PRO A 165 11.96 2.67 4.34
CA PRO A 165 11.16 1.91 5.30
C PRO A 165 11.42 2.36 6.74
N CYS A 166 10.36 2.53 7.53
CA CYS A 166 10.48 3.00 8.91
C CYS A 166 11.32 2.04 9.77
N VAL A 167 11.27 0.75 9.49
CA VAL A 167 12.13 -0.24 10.14
C VAL A 167 13.62 0.04 9.91
N GLN A 168 13.98 0.66 8.79
CA GLN A 168 15.37 1.02 8.47
C GLN A 168 15.76 2.41 8.99
N SER A 169 14.83 3.37 8.98
CA SER A 169 15.10 4.76 9.38
C SER A 169 15.02 4.99 10.88
N ALA A 170 14.11 4.33 11.58
CA ALA A 170 13.88 4.49 13.02
C ALA A 170 14.24 3.24 13.85
N GLY A 171 14.60 2.14 13.17
CA GLY A 171 14.84 0.84 13.80
C GLY A 171 13.55 0.07 14.12
N LYS A 172 13.72 -1.24 14.34
CA LYS A 172 12.56 -2.16 14.49
C LYS A 172 11.65 -1.78 15.65
N ALA A 173 12.18 -1.51 16.82
CA ALA A 173 11.39 -1.22 18.02
C ALA A 173 10.50 0.03 17.84
N LYS A 174 11.04 1.09 17.25
CA LYS A 174 10.29 2.33 17.01
C LYS A 174 9.28 2.16 15.89
N SER A 175 9.65 1.45 14.84
CA SER A 175 8.75 1.09 13.75
C SER A 175 7.56 0.27 14.26
N ASP A 176 7.79 -0.76 15.07
CA ASP A 176 6.73 -1.59 15.66
C ASP A 176 5.80 -0.76 16.56
N GLN A 177 6.36 0.21 17.31
CA GLN A 177 5.57 1.15 18.10
C GLN A 177 4.64 1.99 17.22
N TYR A 178 5.14 2.56 16.12
CA TYR A 178 4.32 3.33 15.19
C TYR A 178 3.26 2.46 14.52
N VAL A 179 3.59 1.25 14.10
CA VAL A 179 2.62 0.30 13.55
C VAL A 179 1.51 0.03 14.56
N SER A 180 1.85 -0.27 15.82
CA SER A 180 0.86 -0.54 16.87
C SER A 180 -0.06 0.67 17.13
N GLN A 181 0.49 1.87 17.24
CA GLN A 181 -0.29 3.09 17.45
C GLN A 181 -1.17 3.41 16.24
N CYS A 182 -0.63 3.26 15.04
CA CYS A 182 -1.34 3.48 13.79
C CYS A 182 -2.55 2.55 13.67
N VAL A 183 -2.40 1.26 13.97
CA VAL A 183 -3.48 0.28 13.93
C VAL A 183 -4.59 0.59 14.95
N GLN A 184 -4.25 1.14 16.10
CA GLN A 184 -5.24 1.45 17.15
C GLN A 184 -6.15 2.63 16.79
N VAL A 185 -5.66 3.61 16.06
CA VAL A 185 -6.41 4.84 15.74
C VAL A 185 -6.92 4.90 14.31
N SER A 186 -6.41 4.03 13.45
CA SER A 186 -6.87 3.92 12.08
C SER A 186 -7.86 2.76 11.99
N PRO A 187 -9.14 3.03 11.65
CA PRO A 187 -10.20 2.01 11.69
C PRO A 187 -10.11 0.97 10.57
N SER A 188 -9.04 0.93 9.83
CA SER A 188 -8.89 0.03 8.69
C SER A 188 -7.50 -0.58 8.59
N THR A 189 -7.37 -1.72 7.96
CA THR A 189 -6.12 -2.43 7.66
C THR A 189 -5.31 -1.60 6.64
N HIS A 190 -4.63 -0.90 6.90
CA HIS A 190 -3.73 0.19 7.11
C HIS A 190 -2.58 0.13 6.12
N PRO A 191 -2.76 0.50 4.83
CA PRO A 191 -1.62 0.72 3.96
C PRO A 191 -0.51 1.58 4.62
N PRO A 192 -0.83 2.62 5.40
CA PRO A 192 0.20 3.38 6.13
C PRO A 192 0.80 2.63 7.31
N CYS A 193 0.05 1.79 8.03
CA CYS A 193 0.47 1.14 9.27
C CYS A 193 1.37 -0.09 9.04
N ASN A 194 2.44 0.07 8.29
CA ASN A 194 3.39 -0.99 7.97
C ASN A 194 4.81 -0.45 8.08
N GLY A 195 5.67 -1.15 8.80
CA GLY A 195 7.07 -0.79 8.99
C GLY A 195 7.91 -0.70 7.70
N GLN A 196 7.41 -1.22 6.59
CA GLN A 196 8.01 -1.05 5.26
C GLN A 196 7.65 0.29 4.59
N ASN A 197 6.72 1.04 5.16
CA ASN A 197 6.43 2.40 4.74
C ASN A 197 7.36 3.40 5.45
N ALA A 198 7.44 4.62 4.93
CA ALA A 198 8.14 5.69 5.61
C ALA A 198 7.49 5.98 6.99
N CYS A 199 8.29 6.32 8.00
CA CYS A 199 7.76 6.65 9.32
C CYS A 199 6.78 7.82 9.26
N SER A 200 7.03 8.81 8.40
CA SER A 200 6.15 9.96 8.19
C SER A 200 4.72 9.53 7.82
N MET A 201 4.57 8.55 6.93
CA MET A 201 3.24 8.06 6.53
C MET A 201 2.46 7.45 7.70
N MET A 202 3.15 6.74 8.60
CA MET A 202 2.51 6.19 9.80
C MET A 202 2.16 7.29 10.81
N ILE A 203 3.06 8.26 11.01
CA ILE A 203 2.85 9.40 11.91
C ILE A 203 1.68 10.26 11.45
N ASP A 204 1.59 10.54 10.15
CA ASP A 204 0.47 11.30 9.57
C ASP A 204 -0.86 10.57 9.78
N GLU A 205 -0.88 9.25 9.59
CA GLU A 205 -2.07 8.44 9.83
C GLU A 205 -2.46 8.39 11.31
N ILE A 206 -1.49 8.28 12.23
CA ILE A 206 -1.74 8.34 13.68
C ILE A 206 -2.31 9.70 14.06
N THR A 207 -1.70 10.78 13.60
CA THR A 207 -2.14 12.15 13.86
C THR A 207 -3.58 12.36 13.42
N ARG A 208 -3.90 11.91 12.21
CA ARG A 208 -5.23 12.00 11.65
C ARG A 208 -6.25 11.13 12.41
N GLY A 209 -5.89 9.89 12.72
CA GLY A 209 -6.74 8.98 13.49
C GLY A 209 -7.05 9.53 14.88
N CYS A 210 -6.04 10.07 15.57
CA CYS A 210 -6.21 10.72 16.86
C CYS A 210 -7.12 11.95 16.78
N ALA A 211 -6.99 12.76 15.72
CA ALA A 211 -7.85 13.92 15.50
C ALA A 211 -9.31 13.51 15.25
N MET A 212 -9.56 12.41 14.55
CA MET A 212 -10.91 11.89 14.31
C MET A 212 -11.59 11.34 15.56
N ILE A 213 -10.85 10.69 16.46
CA ILE A 213 -11.37 10.23 17.76
C ILE A 213 -11.72 11.44 18.64
N GLY A 214 -11.01 12.54 18.49
CA GLY A 214 -11.26 13.77 19.24
C GLY A 214 -11.13 13.58 20.75
N ASN A 215 -12.21 13.88 21.49
CA ASN A 215 -12.27 13.74 22.96
C ASN A 215 -12.98 12.46 23.42
N ASP A 216 -13.43 11.59 22.48
CA ASP A 216 -14.17 10.39 22.78
C ASP A 216 -13.23 9.26 23.22
N ASN A 217 -12.66 9.37 24.42
CA ASN A 217 -11.75 8.39 25.03
C ASN A 217 -10.55 8.01 24.14
N PRO A 218 -9.75 8.99 23.67
CA PRO A 218 -8.61 8.71 22.79
C PRO A 218 -7.54 7.90 23.55
N PRO A 219 -6.80 7.02 22.85
CA PRO A 219 -5.62 6.38 23.41
C PRO A 219 -4.65 7.42 24.00
N ALA A 220 -4.00 7.08 25.12
CA ALA A 220 -3.12 8.01 25.85
C ALA A 220 -2.00 8.62 24.97
N PHE A 221 -1.49 7.85 23.99
CA PHE A 221 -0.45 8.33 23.09
C PHE A 221 -0.92 9.43 22.12
N CYS A 222 -2.24 9.60 21.91
CA CYS A 222 -2.76 10.65 21.03
C CYS A 222 -2.39 12.07 21.51
N SER A 223 -2.12 12.22 22.81
CA SER A 223 -1.63 13.50 23.35
C SER A 223 -0.31 13.96 22.71
N ALA A 224 0.53 13.03 22.25
CA ALA A 224 1.81 13.32 21.60
C ALA A 224 1.67 13.70 20.11
N TYR A 225 0.48 13.54 19.52
CA TYR A 225 0.16 13.81 18.10
C TYR A 225 -0.89 14.95 17.94
N LYS A 226 -1.20 15.66 19.00
CA LYS A 226 -2.05 16.86 18.92
C LYS A 226 -1.20 18.02 18.42
N ASN A 227 -1.57 18.59 17.28
CA ASN A 227 -1.04 19.88 16.79
C ASN A 227 -1.71 21.04 17.54
#